data_dad5669086e9827975bb82470ac45e28
#
_entry.id   dad5669086e9827975bb82470ac45e28
#
_cell.length_a   1.000
_cell.length_b   1.000
_cell.length_c   1.000
_cell.angle_alpha   90.00
_cell.angle_beta   90.00
_cell.angle_gamma   90.00
#
_symmetry.space_group_name_H-M   'P 1'
#
loop_
_entity.id
_entity.type
_entity.pdbx_description
1 polymer ?
#
loop_
_entity_poly.entity_id
_entity_poly.type
_entity_poly.pdbx_seq_one_letter_code
_entity_poly.pdbx_strand_id
1 'polypeptide(L)'
;MTTLADARNLALFCDFENIALGVREARYPELNVKLVIERLLLKGSIVVRKAYCDWDRYKDFKAGMHLAGFELIEIPHVKQSGKNSADIHMVVDALDLCYTKPHVDTFVIMSGDSDFSPLVAKLRENNKSVIGVGVKNSTSNLLIESCDEFIYYDDLVREVKARPAKRATRGKQSTRGKGASAPSESSAGSGASGKPGASGARGASAAPTSSESAGGEESADILSADAKAQKKRQEAFDLVLATLEGLTAERGDEGKIWSSHVKQILKRRRPGFNESYYGFKSFNALLEEAAQRHLITLEREGKSGSYIVRLVAD
;
A
#
# COMPACT_ATOMS: atom_id res chain seq x y z
N MET A 1 -7.29 -0.74 32.77
CA MET A 1 -6.55 -1.97 32.41
C MET A 1 -6.68 -2.11 30.90
N THR A 2 -5.66 -1.74 30.17
CA THR A 2 -5.59 -1.91 28.72
C THR A 2 -5.39 -3.38 28.47
N THR A 3 -6.42 -4.08 28.01
CA THR A 3 -6.29 -5.44 27.51
C THR A 3 -5.25 -5.41 26.40
N LEU A 4 -4.13 -6.09 26.61
CA LEU A 4 -3.22 -6.46 25.54
C LEU A 4 -4.10 -7.09 24.46
N ALA A 5 -4.27 -6.37 23.34
CA ALA A 5 -4.92 -6.96 22.16
C ALA A 5 -4.19 -8.27 21.89
N ASP A 6 -4.95 -9.37 21.79
CA ASP A 6 -4.43 -10.71 21.55
C ASP A 6 -3.41 -10.65 20.42
N ALA A 7 -2.14 -10.83 20.80
CA ALA A 7 -1.04 -10.80 19.83
C ALA A 7 -1.21 -12.02 18.92
N ARG A 8 -1.70 -11.78 17.70
CA ARG A 8 -1.89 -12.84 16.70
C ARG A 8 -0.58 -13.49 16.34
N ASN A 9 -0.58 -14.80 16.19
CA ASN A 9 0.56 -15.57 15.71
C ASN A 9 0.37 -15.83 14.21
N LEU A 10 1.22 -15.20 13.42
CA LEU A 10 1.14 -15.24 11.97
C LEU A 10 2.11 -16.29 11.40
N ALA A 11 1.64 -17.08 10.43
CA ALA A 11 2.48 -17.92 9.57
C ALA A 11 2.47 -17.35 8.15
N LEU A 12 3.64 -17.01 7.64
CA LEU A 12 3.84 -16.39 6.32
C LEU A 12 4.35 -17.43 5.32
N PHE A 13 3.58 -17.63 4.28
CA PHE A 13 3.88 -18.51 3.14
C PHE A 13 4.01 -17.64 1.88
N CYS A 14 5.15 -17.73 1.22
CA CYS A 14 5.49 -16.90 0.08
C CYS A 14 5.74 -17.77 -1.17
N ASP A 15 4.89 -17.63 -2.16
CA ASP A 15 5.16 -18.01 -3.53
C ASP A 15 6.06 -16.94 -4.15
N PHE A 16 7.37 -17.17 -4.03
CA PHE A 16 8.36 -16.15 -4.36
C PHE A 16 8.41 -15.85 -5.85
N GLU A 17 8.27 -16.86 -6.71
CA GLU A 17 8.32 -16.67 -8.15
C GLU A 17 7.18 -15.75 -8.63
N ASN A 18 5.96 -15.99 -8.20
CA ASN A 18 4.80 -15.18 -8.55
C ASN A 18 4.98 -13.71 -8.12
N ILE A 19 5.41 -13.49 -6.88
CA ILE A 19 5.64 -12.15 -6.35
C ILE A 19 6.78 -11.43 -7.07
N ALA A 20 7.90 -12.11 -7.33
CA ALA A 20 9.05 -11.53 -8.02
C ALA A 20 8.70 -11.13 -9.46
N LEU A 21 7.90 -11.96 -10.15
CA LEU A 21 7.37 -11.64 -11.47
C LEU A 21 6.45 -10.42 -11.43
N GLY A 22 5.50 -10.38 -10.50
CA GLY A 22 4.57 -9.25 -10.34
C GLY A 22 5.28 -7.93 -10.02
N VAL A 23 6.30 -7.95 -9.14
CA VAL A 23 7.14 -6.79 -8.81
C VAL A 23 7.87 -6.26 -10.04
N ARG A 24 8.42 -7.17 -10.88
CA ARG A 24 9.09 -6.82 -12.12
C ARG A 24 8.13 -6.22 -13.16
N GLU A 25 6.95 -6.80 -13.32
CA GLU A 25 5.90 -6.31 -14.22
C GLU A 25 5.37 -4.94 -13.79
N ALA A 26 5.27 -4.69 -12.49
CA ALA A 26 4.92 -3.40 -11.91
C ALA A 26 6.07 -2.37 -12.00
N ARG A 27 7.22 -2.75 -12.59
CA ARG A 27 8.42 -1.90 -12.78
C ARG A 27 9.02 -1.39 -11.46
N TYR A 28 8.89 -2.15 -10.39
CA TYR A 28 9.68 -1.90 -9.18
C TYR A 28 11.09 -2.45 -9.37
N PRO A 29 12.12 -1.75 -8.85
CA PRO A 29 13.51 -2.16 -9.08
C PRO A 29 13.82 -3.53 -8.45
N GLU A 30 13.25 -3.81 -7.26
CA GLU A 30 13.51 -5.03 -6.51
C GLU A 30 12.44 -5.28 -5.46
N LEU A 31 12.19 -6.56 -5.14
CA LEU A 31 11.32 -6.95 -4.05
C LEU A 31 11.97 -6.64 -2.69
N ASN A 32 11.39 -5.74 -1.94
CA ASN A 32 11.77 -5.48 -0.55
C ASN A 32 10.80 -6.15 0.41
N VAL A 33 11.07 -7.42 0.72
CA VAL A 33 10.23 -8.24 1.62
C VAL A 33 10.13 -7.66 3.05
N LYS A 34 11.12 -6.85 3.48
CA LYS A 34 11.10 -6.21 4.80
C LYS A 34 9.90 -5.29 4.98
N LEU A 35 9.41 -4.64 3.92
CA LEU A 35 8.22 -3.79 3.96
C LEU A 35 6.98 -4.60 4.33
N VAL A 36 6.86 -5.81 3.77
CA VAL A 36 5.76 -6.73 4.09
C VAL A 36 5.86 -7.17 5.54
N ILE A 37 7.06 -7.60 5.98
CA ILE A 37 7.30 -8.02 7.37
C ILE A 37 6.97 -6.90 8.36
N GLU A 38 7.44 -5.67 8.13
CA GLU A 38 7.15 -4.52 8.99
C GLU A 38 5.65 -4.25 9.10
N ARG A 39 4.91 -4.37 8.01
CA ARG A 39 3.45 -4.21 7.99
C ARG A 39 2.75 -5.32 8.78
N LEU A 40 3.20 -6.57 8.63
CA LEU A 40 2.62 -7.73 9.34
C LEU A 40 2.92 -7.69 10.84
N LEU A 41 4.12 -7.24 11.25
CA LEU A 41 4.49 -7.08 12.65
C LEU A 41 3.60 -6.08 13.41
N LEU A 42 2.94 -5.15 12.72
CA LEU A 42 1.92 -4.30 13.32
C LEU A 42 0.62 -5.05 13.67
N LYS A 43 0.43 -6.26 13.11
CA LYS A 43 -0.78 -7.08 13.29
C LYS A 43 -0.57 -8.22 14.26
N GLY A 44 0.68 -8.66 14.44
CA GLY A 44 1.02 -9.77 15.33
C GLY A 44 2.47 -10.23 15.19
N SER A 45 2.80 -11.31 15.86
CA SER A 45 4.12 -11.95 15.82
C SER A 45 4.19 -12.95 14.67
N ILE A 46 5.21 -12.86 13.82
CA ILE A 46 5.40 -13.81 12.73
C ILE A 46 6.25 -14.98 13.27
N VAL A 47 5.60 -16.13 13.47
CA VAL A 47 6.23 -17.32 14.09
C VAL A 47 6.78 -18.31 13.03
N VAL A 48 6.26 -18.25 11.80
CA VAL A 48 6.72 -19.07 10.66
C VAL A 48 6.88 -18.17 9.44
N ARG A 49 7.98 -18.38 8.68
CA ARG A 49 8.24 -17.71 7.40
C ARG A 49 8.82 -18.71 6.44
N LYS A 50 8.06 -19.10 5.44
CA LYS A 50 8.49 -20.04 4.40
C LYS A 50 8.37 -19.41 3.02
N ALA A 51 9.33 -19.64 2.13
CA ALA A 51 9.29 -19.15 0.77
C ALA A 51 9.65 -20.28 -0.21
N TYR A 52 8.82 -20.46 -1.21
CA TYR A 52 8.85 -21.55 -2.18
C TYR A 52 9.26 -21.00 -3.53
N CYS A 53 10.27 -21.61 -4.14
CA CYS A 53 10.78 -21.18 -5.44
C CYS A 53 11.83 -22.18 -5.96
N ASP A 54 12.12 -22.15 -7.25
CA ASP A 54 13.37 -22.62 -7.82
C ASP A 54 14.48 -21.61 -7.48
N TRP A 55 15.12 -21.78 -6.32
CA TRP A 55 16.12 -20.85 -5.81
C TRP A 55 17.40 -20.82 -6.64
N ASP A 56 17.62 -21.77 -7.54
CA ASP A 56 18.74 -21.70 -8.47
C ASP A 56 18.54 -20.61 -9.53
N ARG A 57 17.30 -20.31 -9.88
CA ARG A 57 16.95 -19.21 -10.78
C ARG A 57 16.96 -17.85 -10.09
N TYR A 58 16.76 -17.81 -8.76
CA TYR A 58 16.63 -16.59 -7.96
C TYR A 58 17.74 -16.47 -6.90
N LYS A 59 18.99 -16.87 -7.26
CA LYS A 59 20.15 -16.89 -6.34
C LYS A 59 20.41 -15.57 -5.64
N ASP A 60 20.24 -14.47 -6.36
CA ASP A 60 20.54 -13.13 -5.86
C ASP A 60 19.64 -12.73 -4.69
N PHE A 61 18.45 -13.32 -4.59
CA PHE A 61 17.49 -13.04 -3.52
C PHE A 61 17.69 -13.89 -2.27
N LYS A 62 18.42 -15.05 -2.36
CA LYS A 62 18.61 -15.98 -1.23
C LYS A 62 19.12 -15.27 0.03
N ALA A 63 20.17 -14.46 -0.10
CA ALA A 63 20.77 -13.76 1.04
C ALA A 63 19.77 -12.79 1.71
N GLY A 64 19.02 -12.04 0.91
CA GLY A 64 18.01 -11.11 1.40
C GLY A 64 16.86 -11.81 2.14
N MET A 65 16.40 -12.94 1.64
CA MET A 65 15.32 -13.75 2.24
C MET A 65 15.79 -14.43 3.53
N HIS A 66 17.01 -14.97 3.58
CA HIS A 66 17.60 -15.51 4.83
C HIS A 66 17.75 -14.42 5.91
N LEU A 67 18.23 -13.22 5.53
CA LEU A 67 18.34 -12.10 6.46
C LEU A 67 16.96 -11.62 6.96
N ALA A 68 15.91 -11.85 6.19
CA ALA A 68 14.53 -11.60 6.58
C ALA A 68 13.92 -12.75 7.40
N GLY A 69 14.69 -13.82 7.65
CA GLY A 69 14.31 -14.95 8.49
C GLY A 69 13.39 -15.96 7.80
N PHE A 70 13.44 -16.05 6.47
CA PHE A 70 12.70 -17.08 5.74
C PHE A 70 13.45 -18.41 5.69
N GLU A 71 12.70 -19.48 5.88
CA GLU A 71 13.06 -20.83 5.45
C GLU A 71 12.83 -20.91 3.96
N LEU A 72 13.89 -21.25 3.19
CA LEU A 72 13.83 -21.34 1.73
C LEU A 72 13.58 -22.79 1.33
N ILE A 73 12.42 -23.05 0.76
CA ILE A 73 12.02 -24.37 0.28
C ILE A 73 12.41 -24.46 -1.21
N GLU A 74 13.36 -25.33 -1.52
CA GLU A 74 13.82 -25.55 -2.89
C GLU A 74 12.81 -26.41 -3.65
N ILE A 75 12.32 -25.87 -4.76
CA ILE A 75 11.42 -26.57 -5.67
C ILE A 75 12.09 -26.66 -7.04
N PRO A 76 12.77 -27.79 -7.34
CA PRO A 76 13.50 -27.92 -8.60
C PRO A 76 12.55 -27.91 -9.80
N HIS A 77 12.93 -27.17 -10.83
CA HIS A 77 12.15 -27.07 -12.06
C HIS A 77 12.33 -28.35 -12.92
N VAL A 78 11.44 -29.32 -12.76
CA VAL A 78 11.45 -30.56 -13.57
C VAL A 78 10.65 -30.32 -14.84
N LYS A 79 11.29 -30.37 -15.99
CA LYS A 79 10.72 -30.03 -17.31
C LYS A 79 9.43 -30.77 -17.69
N GLN A 80 9.06 -31.85 -17.00
CA GLN A 80 7.93 -32.72 -17.36
C GLN A 80 6.75 -32.75 -16.37
N SER A 81 6.86 -32.21 -15.16
CA SER A 81 5.77 -32.38 -14.18
C SER A 81 5.48 -31.14 -13.36
N GLY A 82 5.80 -29.93 -13.82
CA GLY A 82 5.64 -29.17 -12.69
C GLY A 82 5.53 -27.68 -12.64
N LYS A 83 4.64 -27.07 -13.41
CA LYS A 83 4.31 -25.66 -13.15
C LYS A 83 3.72 -25.43 -11.74
N ASN A 84 3.08 -26.44 -11.15
CA ASN A 84 2.34 -26.33 -9.88
C ASN A 84 3.01 -27.05 -8.70
N SER A 85 4.27 -27.47 -8.82
CA SER A 85 4.93 -28.21 -7.75
C SER A 85 5.16 -27.32 -6.51
N ALA A 86 5.55 -26.07 -6.70
CA ALA A 86 5.74 -25.12 -5.61
C ALA A 86 4.44 -24.83 -4.88
N ASP A 87 3.36 -24.62 -5.64
CA ASP A 87 2.03 -24.31 -5.10
C ASP A 87 1.50 -25.44 -4.25
N ILE A 88 1.65 -26.69 -4.73
CA ILE A 88 1.24 -27.90 -4.01
C ILE A 88 2.02 -28.02 -2.69
N HIS A 89 3.35 -27.85 -2.71
CA HIS A 89 4.16 -27.88 -1.49
C HIS A 89 3.74 -26.82 -0.48
N MET A 90 3.49 -25.60 -0.94
CA MET A 90 3.02 -24.51 -0.09
C MET A 90 1.65 -24.81 0.53
N VAL A 91 0.73 -25.37 -0.26
CA VAL A 91 -0.62 -25.78 0.20
C VAL A 91 -0.51 -26.87 1.27
N VAL A 92 0.28 -27.91 1.03
CA VAL A 92 0.47 -29.02 1.97
C VAL A 92 1.08 -28.52 3.29
N ASP A 93 2.15 -27.73 3.23
CA ASP A 93 2.80 -27.17 4.41
C ASP A 93 1.86 -26.24 5.21
N ALA A 94 1.06 -25.43 4.52
CA ALA A 94 0.10 -24.55 5.18
C ALA A 94 -1.01 -25.33 5.88
N LEU A 95 -1.53 -26.38 5.25
CA LEU A 95 -2.54 -27.24 5.86
C LEU A 95 -1.97 -28.08 7.01
N ASP A 96 -0.76 -28.65 6.86
CA ASP A 96 -0.10 -29.35 7.97
C ASP A 96 0.06 -28.43 9.17
N LEU A 97 0.55 -27.20 8.95
CA LEU A 97 0.70 -26.22 10.03
C LEU A 97 -0.66 -25.85 10.67
N CYS A 98 -1.71 -25.73 9.87
CA CYS A 98 -3.05 -25.40 10.34
C CYS A 98 -3.57 -26.44 11.34
N TYR A 99 -3.32 -27.72 11.07
CA TYR A 99 -3.78 -28.82 11.91
C TYR A 99 -2.83 -29.12 13.07
N THR A 100 -1.51 -28.96 12.89
CA THR A 100 -0.52 -29.36 13.89
C THR A 100 -0.15 -28.22 14.86
N LYS A 101 -0.40 -26.96 14.52
CA LYS A 101 -0.02 -25.79 15.33
C LYS A 101 -1.23 -24.91 15.68
N PRO A 102 -2.04 -25.30 16.67
CA PRO A 102 -3.26 -24.59 17.03
C PRO A 102 -3.05 -23.14 17.47
N HIS A 103 -1.84 -22.81 17.97
CA HIS A 103 -1.46 -21.45 18.37
C HIS A 103 -1.25 -20.49 17.20
N VAL A 104 -1.16 -20.97 15.97
CA VAL A 104 -1.15 -20.13 14.76
C VAL A 104 -2.61 -19.85 14.39
N ASP A 105 -3.00 -18.59 14.48
CA ASP A 105 -4.37 -18.15 14.24
C ASP A 105 -4.54 -17.42 12.90
N THR A 106 -3.44 -16.90 12.35
CA THR A 106 -3.47 -16.09 11.13
C THR A 106 -2.46 -16.61 10.10
N PHE A 107 -2.94 -16.89 8.90
CA PHE A 107 -2.13 -17.31 7.77
C PHE A 107 -1.96 -16.16 6.79
N VAL A 108 -0.74 -15.93 6.35
CA VAL A 108 -0.42 -14.91 5.36
C VAL A 108 0.01 -15.62 4.07
N ILE A 109 -0.77 -15.44 3.02
CA ILE A 109 -0.50 -16.00 1.68
C ILE A 109 0.04 -14.88 0.81
N MET A 110 1.30 -14.97 0.47
CA MET A 110 1.99 -14.00 -0.37
C MET A 110 2.11 -14.54 -1.79
N SER A 111 1.08 -14.29 -2.60
CA SER A 111 0.95 -14.66 -4.02
C SER A 111 -0.16 -13.84 -4.68
N GLY A 112 -0.19 -13.81 -6.01
CA GLY A 112 -1.28 -13.25 -6.82
C GLY A 112 -2.16 -14.32 -7.46
N ASP A 113 -1.82 -15.62 -7.30
CA ASP A 113 -2.46 -16.71 -8.03
C ASP A 113 -3.79 -17.13 -7.40
N SER A 114 -4.81 -17.26 -8.26
CA SER A 114 -6.13 -17.75 -7.89
C SER A 114 -6.14 -19.19 -7.39
N ASP A 115 -5.13 -20.00 -7.74
CA ASP A 115 -5.03 -21.40 -7.39
C ASP A 115 -4.88 -21.61 -5.86
N PHE A 116 -4.52 -20.55 -5.12
CA PHE A 116 -4.52 -20.55 -3.66
C PHE A 116 -5.88 -20.25 -3.02
N SER A 117 -6.92 -19.87 -3.79
CA SER A 117 -8.25 -19.60 -3.23
C SER A 117 -8.87 -20.80 -2.51
N PRO A 118 -8.71 -22.07 -2.97
CA PRO A 118 -9.16 -23.24 -2.21
C PRO A 118 -8.43 -23.41 -0.88
N LEU A 119 -7.11 -23.12 -0.82
CA LEU A 119 -6.37 -23.13 0.44
C LEU A 119 -6.94 -22.11 1.42
N VAL A 120 -7.18 -20.87 0.95
CA VAL A 120 -7.77 -19.81 1.78
C VAL A 120 -9.10 -20.25 2.35
N ALA A 121 -10.00 -20.82 1.52
CA ALA A 121 -11.29 -21.35 1.96
C ALA A 121 -11.11 -22.41 3.06
N LYS A 122 -10.17 -23.35 2.86
CA LYS A 122 -9.92 -24.44 3.82
C LYS A 122 -9.35 -23.94 5.15
N LEU A 123 -8.47 -22.95 5.13
CA LEU A 123 -7.96 -22.30 6.35
C LEU A 123 -9.09 -21.61 7.13
N ARG A 124 -9.97 -20.90 6.43
CA ARG A 124 -11.13 -20.23 7.05
C ARG A 124 -12.14 -21.20 7.62
N GLU A 125 -12.38 -22.36 6.96
CA GLU A 125 -13.18 -23.47 7.52
C GLU A 125 -12.63 -23.93 8.88
N ASN A 126 -11.30 -23.88 9.06
CA ASN A 126 -10.62 -24.23 10.31
C ASN A 126 -10.47 -23.05 11.28
N ASN A 127 -11.31 -22.03 11.14
CA ASN A 127 -11.35 -20.85 12.01
C ASN A 127 -10.02 -20.08 12.04
N LYS A 128 -9.26 -20.10 10.93
CA LYS A 128 -8.04 -19.29 10.76
C LYS A 128 -8.36 -18.02 9.98
N SER A 129 -7.75 -16.91 10.39
CA SER A 129 -7.79 -15.67 9.60
C SER A 129 -6.77 -15.74 8.47
N VAL A 130 -7.10 -15.21 7.29
CA VAL A 130 -6.20 -15.22 6.15
C VAL A 130 -5.97 -13.80 5.64
N ILE A 131 -4.68 -13.43 5.54
CA ILE A 131 -4.22 -12.16 4.96
C ILE A 131 -3.55 -12.48 3.62
N GLY A 132 -4.07 -11.94 2.54
CA GLY A 132 -3.40 -12.01 1.24
C GLY A 132 -2.37 -10.88 1.10
N VAL A 133 -1.26 -11.14 0.43
CA VAL A 133 -0.25 -10.14 0.03
C VAL A 133 0.08 -10.35 -1.43
N GLY A 134 -0.05 -9.31 -2.24
CA GLY A 134 0.22 -9.41 -3.68
C GLY A 134 0.53 -8.07 -4.33
N VAL A 135 0.87 -8.13 -5.63
CA VAL A 135 1.11 -6.94 -6.46
C VAL A 135 -0.17 -6.64 -7.25
N LYS A 136 -0.59 -5.37 -7.30
CA LYS A 136 -1.90 -4.97 -7.85
C LYS A 136 -2.21 -5.53 -9.24
N ASN A 137 -1.21 -5.49 -10.13
CA ASN A 137 -1.42 -5.82 -11.54
C ASN A 137 -1.38 -7.33 -11.81
N SER A 138 -0.81 -8.12 -10.92
CA SER A 138 -0.62 -9.58 -11.07
C SER A 138 -1.45 -10.41 -10.09
N THR A 139 -2.35 -9.78 -9.34
CA THR A 139 -3.18 -10.48 -8.36
C THR A 139 -4.59 -10.70 -8.87
N SER A 140 -5.06 -11.94 -8.78
CA SER A 140 -6.42 -12.36 -9.12
C SER A 140 -7.46 -11.79 -8.17
N ASN A 141 -8.58 -11.30 -8.70
CA ASN A 141 -9.71 -10.84 -7.89
C ASN A 141 -10.29 -11.97 -7.02
N LEU A 142 -10.27 -13.21 -7.52
CA LEU A 142 -10.77 -14.37 -6.79
C LEU A 142 -9.98 -14.59 -5.49
N LEU A 143 -8.64 -14.48 -5.53
CA LEU A 143 -7.81 -14.60 -4.35
C LEU A 143 -8.08 -13.45 -3.37
N ILE A 144 -8.18 -12.21 -3.86
CA ILE A 144 -8.45 -11.02 -3.04
C ILE A 144 -9.77 -11.18 -2.27
N GLU A 145 -10.83 -11.60 -2.97
CA GLU A 145 -12.18 -11.75 -2.40
C GLU A 145 -12.27 -12.92 -1.41
N SER A 146 -11.42 -13.93 -1.56
CA SER A 146 -11.36 -15.08 -0.66
C SER A 146 -10.74 -14.74 0.70
N CYS A 147 -9.80 -13.79 0.76
CA CYS A 147 -9.08 -13.41 1.97
C CYS A 147 -9.91 -12.53 2.92
N ASP A 148 -9.61 -12.59 4.22
CA ASP A 148 -10.22 -11.69 5.22
C ASP A 148 -9.63 -10.27 5.14
N GLU A 149 -8.36 -10.15 4.72
CA GLU A 149 -7.67 -8.90 4.46
C GLU A 149 -6.71 -9.07 3.30
N PHE A 150 -6.49 -8.01 2.50
CA PHE A 150 -5.52 -8.01 1.44
C PHE A 150 -4.59 -6.79 1.52
N ILE A 151 -3.26 -7.03 1.41
CA ILE A 151 -2.21 -6.01 1.45
C ILE A 151 -1.56 -5.95 0.08
N TYR A 152 -1.61 -4.78 -0.57
CA TYR A 152 -0.91 -4.56 -1.82
C TYR A 152 0.52 -4.08 -1.56
N TYR A 153 1.48 -4.78 -2.16
CA TYR A 153 2.90 -4.39 -2.13
C TYR A 153 3.12 -2.97 -2.66
N ASP A 154 2.38 -2.59 -3.69
CA ASP A 154 2.39 -1.24 -4.29
C ASP A 154 2.13 -0.14 -3.26
N ASP A 155 1.21 -0.37 -2.34
CA ASP A 155 0.86 0.61 -1.32
C ASP A 155 1.96 0.75 -0.28
N LEU A 156 2.64 -0.36 0.07
CA LEU A 156 3.80 -0.35 0.97
C LEU A 156 4.95 0.46 0.38
N VAL A 157 5.26 0.25 -0.90
CA VAL A 157 6.32 1.01 -1.59
C VAL A 157 5.98 2.50 -1.66
N ARG A 158 4.71 2.84 -1.91
CA ARG A 158 4.25 4.23 -1.96
C ARG A 158 4.36 4.92 -0.61
N GLU A 159 3.99 4.25 0.47
CA GLU A 159 4.12 4.79 1.83
C GLU A 159 5.55 5.14 2.19
N VAL A 160 6.52 4.30 1.80
CA VAL A 160 7.94 4.56 2.03
C VAL A 160 8.41 5.78 1.24
N LYS A 161 8.03 5.92 -0.03
CA LYS A 161 8.37 7.08 -0.85
C LYS A 161 7.77 8.40 -0.32
N ALA A 162 6.61 8.35 0.32
CA ALA A 162 5.94 9.53 0.88
C ALA A 162 6.54 10.01 2.24
N ARG A 163 7.27 9.16 2.97
CA ARG A 163 7.88 9.50 4.27
C ARG A 163 8.94 10.61 4.24
N PRO A 164 9.86 10.71 3.28
CA PRO A 164 10.87 11.78 3.25
C PRO A 164 10.28 13.18 3.04
N ALA A 165 9.19 13.32 2.29
CA ALA A 165 8.53 14.60 2.07
C ALA A 165 7.91 15.21 3.34
N LYS A 166 7.37 14.36 4.25
CA LYS A 166 6.80 14.81 5.53
C LYS A 166 7.84 15.22 6.56
N ARG A 167 9.06 14.68 6.50
CA ARG A 167 10.16 15.05 7.40
C ARG A 167 10.80 16.40 7.02
N ALA A 168 10.88 16.71 5.73
CA ALA A 168 11.42 17.97 5.24
C ALA A 168 10.51 19.18 5.54
N THR A 169 9.19 19.00 5.56
CA THR A 169 8.23 20.08 5.87
C THR A 169 8.13 20.34 7.37
N ARG A 170 8.33 19.33 8.23
CA ARG A 170 8.27 19.50 9.69
C ARG A 170 9.52 20.16 10.27
N GLY A 171 10.68 20.08 9.58
CA GLY A 171 11.94 20.73 9.96
C GLY A 171 12.00 22.23 9.63
N LYS A 172 11.17 22.73 8.69
CA LYS A 172 11.16 24.14 8.28
C LYS A 172 10.22 25.03 9.10
N GLN A 173 9.38 24.47 9.95
CA GLN A 173 8.41 25.25 10.73
C GLN A 173 8.88 25.57 12.15
N SER A 174 10.05 25.05 12.58
CA SER A 174 10.57 25.23 13.94
C SER A 174 11.65 26.32 14.11
N THR A 175 12.05 27.05 13.05
CA THR A 175 13.13 28.06 13.16
C THR A 175 12.72 29.46 12.74
N ARG A 176 11.45 29.82 12.93
CA ARG A 176 11.00 31.20 12.71
C ARG A 176 10.34 31.75 13.96
N GLY A 177 11.19 32.22 14.88
CA GLY A 177 10.72 32.96 16.06
C GLY A 177 11.85 33.29 17.02
N LYS A 178 12.38 34.46 16.90
CA LYS A 178 12.94 35.43 17.86
C LYS A 178 14.29 35.98 17.51
N GLY A 179 14.30 37.31 17.44
CA GLY A 179 15.48 38.14 17.74
C GLY A 179 15.67 39.31 16.79
N ALA A 180 14.97 40.42 17.05
CA ALA A 180 15.26 41.73 16.52
C ALA A 180 16.49 42.31 17.19
N SER A 181 17.33 42.99 16.44
CA SER A 181 17.87 44.36 16.67
C SER A 181 19.16 44.59 15.90
N ALA A 182 19.15 45.68 15.14
CA ALA A 182 20.27 46.33 14.47
C ALA A 182 20.97 47.29 15.47
N PRO A 183 21.97 48.18 15.09
CA PRO A 183 22.84 48.27 13.92
C PRO A 183 24.34 48.61 14.28
N SER A 184 25.25 48.73 13.31
CA SER A 184 26.25 49.80 13.08
C SER A 184 27.48 49.28 12.32
N GLU A 185 27.68 49.83 11.15
CA GLU A 185 28.75 50.71 10.64
C GLU A 185 30.18 50.18 10.48
N SER A 186 30.64 50.44 9.29
CA SER A 186 31.92 51.00 8.78
C SER A 186 33.02 50.03 8.33
N SER A 187 33.36 50.19 7.12
CA SER A 187 34.50 50.76 6.40
C SER A 187 35.46 49.81 5.68
N ALA A 188 35.49 50.00 4.37
CA ALA A 188 36.60 50.40 3.50
C ALA A 188 37.81 49.48 3.25
N GLY A 189 38.15 49.38 1.95
CA GLY A 189 39.53 49.17 1.45
C GLY A 189 39.62 48.04 0.39
N SER A 190 39.51 48.31 -0.86
CA SER A 190 40.49 48.72 -1.90
C SER A 190 41.41 47.61 -2.41
N GLY A 191 41.52 47.53 -3.75
CA GLY A 191 42.69 47.13 -4.56
C GLY A 191 42.47 45.89 -5.41
N ALA A 192 42.18 45.99 -6.62
CA ALA A 192 42.91 46.38 -7.84
C ALA A 192 43.60 45.20 -8.55
N SER A 193 43.24 45.10 -9.80
CA SER A 193 44.00 44.88 -11.03
C SER A 193 44.32 43.48 -11.51
N GLY A 194 43.98 43.26 -12.77
CA GLY A 194 44.76 42.59 -13.76
C GLY A 194 44.04 41.80 -14.84
N LYS A 195 43.71 42.43 -15.95
CA LYS A 195 43.51 41.84 -17.30
C LYS A 195 44.84 41.93 -18.04
N PRO A 196 45.08 41.44 -19.27
CA PRO A 196 44.21 40.88 -20.32
C PRO A 196 44.88 39.80 -21.23
N GLY A 197 44.19 39.42 -22.31
CA GLY A 197 44.72 38.89 -23.58
C GLY A 197 43.93 37.74 -24.15
N ALA A 198 43.08 37.89 -25.09
CA ALA A 198 43.09 38.15 -26.52
C ALA A 198 43.26 36.86 -27.37
N SER A 199 42.35 36.60 -28.19
CA SER A 199 42.05 36.62 -29.64
C SER A 199 41.68 35.24 -30.14
N GLY A 200 40.75 35.04 -31.05
CA GLY A 200 40.23 35.48 -32.29
C GLY A 200 39.36 34.37 -32.85
N ALA A 201 38.28 34.62 -33.34
CA ALA A 201 37.74 35.10 -34.61
C ALA A 201 37.10 33.99 -35.51
N ARG A 202 35.87 34.31 -35.90
CA ARG A 202 35.14 33.99 -37.15
C ARG A 202 34.52 32.60 -37.24
N GLY A 203 33.25 32.45 -37.58
CA GLY A 203 32.40 33.12 -38.54
C GLY A 203 30.95 32.66 -38.51
N ALA A 204 30.16 33.48 -39.08
CA ALA A 204 28.72 33.61 -39.17
C ALA A 204 27.98 32.43 -39.83
N SER A 205 26.71 32.21 -39.48
CA SER A 205 25.56 32.59 -40.29
C SER A 205 24.23 32.03 -39.81
N ALA A 206 23.28 32.94 -39.67
CA ALA A 206 21.83 32.80 -39.90
C ALA A 206 20.97 31.90 -38.99
N ALA A 207 20.13 32.56 -38.19
CA ALA A 207 18.79 32.13 -37.78
C ALA A 207 17.82 32.14 -39.01
N PRO A 208 16.63 31.51 -38.94
CA PRO A 208 15.55 32.09 -38.15
C PRO A 208 14.61 31.10 -37.40
N THR A 209 14.10 31.63 -36.27
CA THR A 209 12.73 31.53 -35.73
C THR A 209 11.86 30.27 -35.99
N SER A 210 11.48 29.62 -34.92
CA SER A 210 10.07 29.47 -34.54
C SER A 210 9.96 28.97 -33.11
N SER A 211 9.52 29.88 -32.26
CA SER A 211 8.91 29.61 -30.95
C SER A 211 7.57 28.96 -31.14
N GLU A 212 7.16 28.26 -30.11
CA GLU A 212 5.83 27.71 -29.81
C GLU A 212 5.71 26.19 -29.92
N SER A 213 5.71 25.57 -28.74
CA SER A 213 4.72 24.69 -28.16
C SER A 213 5.35 23.67 -27.19
N ALA A 214 5.66 24.12 -26.00
CA ALA A 214 6.04 23.23 -24.88
C ALA A 214 5.08 23.37 -23.69
N GLY A 215 3.91 23.97 -23.88
CA GLY A 215 2.92 24.19 -22.81
C GLY A 215 1.67 23.31 -22.86
N GLY A 216 1.51 22.49 -23.91
CA GLY A 216 0.28 21.73 -24.16
C GLY A 216 0.24 20.30 -23.58
N GLU A 217 1.37 19.64 -23.50
CA GLU A 217 1.43 18.23 -23.06
C GLU A 217 1.40 18.09 -21.52
N GLU A 218 2.03 18.98 -20.80
CA GLU A 218 2.03 18.98 -19.32
C GLU A 218 0.65 19.28 -18.74
N SER A 219 -0.15 20.13 -19.40
CA SER A 219 -1.53 20.44 -18.98
C SER A 219 -2.51 19.32 -19.27
N ALA A 220 -2.31 18.55 -20.34
CA ALA A 220 -3.16 17.42 -20.69
C ALA A 220 -2.91 16.21 -19.76
N ASP A 221 -1.67 15.99 -19.34
CA ASP A 221 -1.30 14.94 -18.38
C ASP A 221 -1.82 15.23 -16.97
N ILE A 222 -1.78 16.48 -16.52
CA ILE A 222 -2.32 16.91 -15.21
C ILE A 222 -3.85 16.74 -15.19
N LEU A 223 -4.55 17.16 -16.26
CA LEU A 223 -6.02 17.00 -16.37
C LEU A 223 -6.44 15.52 -16.42
N SER A 224 -5.64 14.67 -17.06
CA SER A 224 -5.90 13.22 -17.10
C SER A 224 -5.64 12.54 -15.73
N ALA A 225 -4.63 12.99 -14.99
CA ALA A 225 -4.31 12.52 -13.65
C ALA A 225 -5.38 12.90 -12.63
N ASP A 226 -5.90 14.14 -12.69
CA ASP A 226 -6.96 14.61 -11.82
C ASP A 226 -8.30 13.90 -12.09
N ALA A 227 -8.65 13.69 -13.35
CA ALA A 227 -9.85 12.92 -13.72
C ALA A 227 -9.77 11.46 -13.24
N LYS A 228 -8.59 10.84 -13.32
CA LYS A 228 -8.33 9.49 -12.81
C LYS A 228 -8.39 9.42 -11.28
N ALA A 229 -7.91 10.46 -10.59
CA ALA A 229 -8.01 10.58 -9.14
C ALA A 229 -9.46 10.76 -8.67
N GLN A 230 -10.24 11.58 -9.37
CA GLN A 230 -11.67 11.77 -9.08
C GLN A 230 -12.48 10.49 -9.31
N LYS A 231 -12.20 9.75 -10.39
CA LYS A 231 -12.85 8.45 -10.65
C LYS A 231 -12.59 7.45 -9.52
N LYS A 232 -11.35 7.38 -9.03
CA LYS A 232 -11.01 6.52 -7.86
C LYS A 232 -11.74 6.94 -6.58
N ARG A 233 -11.85 8.25 -6.32
CA ARG A 233 -12.60 8.75 -5.16
C ARG A 233 -14.07 8.38 -5.25
N GLN A 234 -14.68 8.52 -6.43
CA GLN A 234 -16.08 8.14 -6.65
C GLN A 234 -16.28 6.65 -6.39
N GLU A 235 -15.38 5.79 -6.89
CA GLU A 235 -15.42 4.34 -6.61
C GLU A 235 -15.40 4.04 -5.10
N ALA A 236 -14.62 4.77 -4.31
CA ALA A 236 -14.61 4.60 -2.86
C ALA A 236 -15.95 4.99 -2.21
N PHE A 237 -16.59 6.06 -2.68
CA PHE A 237 -17.92 6.44 -2.21
C PHE A 237 -18.97 5.39 -2.55
N ASP A 238 -18.95 4.89 -3.79
CA ASP A 238 -19.89 3.85 -4.24
C ASP A 238 -19.75 2.56 -3.40
N LEU A 239 -18.53 2.18 -3.04
CA LEU A 239 -18.26 1.04 -2.16
C LEU A 239 -18.81 1.26 -0.73
N VAL A 240 -18.67 2.46 -0.18
CA VAL A 240 -19.21 2.81 1.14
C VAL A 240 -20.72 2.82 1.10
N LEU A 241 -21.33 3.43 0.08
CA LEU A 241 -22.79 3.50 -0.07
C LEU A 241 -23.40 2.11 -0.21
N ALA A 242 -22.86 1.26 -1.10
CA ALA A 242 -23.31 -0.13 -1.27
C ALA A 242 -23.16 -0.97 0.02
N THR A 243 -22.17 -0.64 0.86
CA THR A 243 -22.00 -1.30 2.17
C THR A 243 -23.04 -0.81 3.18
N LEU A 244 -23.33 0.48 3.21
CA LEU A 244 -24.35 1.06 4.07
C LEU A 244 -25.74 0.58 3.70
N GLU A 245 -26.08 0.56 2.40
CA GLU A 245 -27.36 0.02 1.89
C GLU A 245 -27.58 -1.41 2.36
N GLY A 246 -26.55 -2.28 2.20
CA GLY A 246 -26.61 -3.65 2.67
C GLY A 246 -26.83 -3.76 4.18
N LEU A 247 -26.15 -2.91 4.98
CA LEU A 247 -26.30 -2.92 6.44
C LEU A 247 -27.67 -2.39 6.89
N THR A 248 -28.19 -1.37 6.22
CA THR A 248 -29.53 -0.83 6.50
C THR A 248 -30.62 -1.84 6.14
N ALA A 249 -30.48 -2.56 5.02
CA ALA A 249 -31.40 -3.60 4.62
C ALA A 249 -31.44 -4.78 5.62
N GLU A 250 -30.30 -5.15 6.21
CA GLU A 250 -30.23 -6.25 7.20
C GLU A 250 -30.75 -5.86 8.60
N ARG A 251 -30.55 -4.61 9.02
CA ARG A 251 -30.82 -4.17 10.41
C ARG A 251 -32.06 -3.31 10.59
N GLY A 252 -32.68 -2.87 9.50
CA GLY A 252 -33.74 -1.86 9.53
C GLY A 252 -33.21 -0.46 9.85
N ASP A 253 -34.04 0.55 9.67
CA ASP A 253 -33.68 1.98 9.77
C ASP A 253 -33.36 2.46 11.20
N GLU A 254 -33.69 1.68 12.22
CA GLU A 254 -33.50 2.05 13.64
C GLU A 254 -32.12 1.72 14.20
N GLY A 255 -31.27 1.00 13.45
CA GLY A 255 -29.96 0.56 13.91
C GLY A 255 -28.89 1.66 13.78
N LYS A 256 -28.23 2.07 14.88
CA LYS A 256 -27.03 2.91 14.80
C LYS A 256 -25.91 2.17 14.08
N ILE A 257 -25.49 2.67 12.90
CA ILE A 257 -24.37 2.12 12.13
C ILE A 257 -23.11 2.95 12.43
N TRP A 258 -22.14 2.32 13.11
CA TRP A 258 -20.88 2.97 13.46
C TRP A 258 -19.89 2.97 12.28
N SER A 259 -19.10 4.04 12.15
CA SER A 259 -18.05 4.15 11.12
C SER A 259 -17.03 2.98 11.19
N SER A 260 -16.71 2.52 12.39
CA SER A 260 -15.84 1.36 12.60
C SER A 260 -16.45 0.06 12.05
N HIS A 261 -17.76 -0.11 12.23
CA HIS A 261 -18.49 -1.27 11.72
C HIS A 261 -18.59 -1.23 10.18
N VAL A 262 -18.88 -0.05 9.60
CA VAL A 262 -18.85 0.13 8.14
C VAL A 262 -17.47 -0.25 7.58
N LYS A 263 -16.39 0.23 8.20
CA LYS A 263 -15.02 -0.10 7.79
C LYS A 263 -14.75 -1.61 7.87
N GLN A 264 -15.18 -2.26 8.95
CA GLN A 264 -14.99 -3.70 9.15
C GLN A 264 -15.73 -4.52 8.08
N ILE A 265 -17.00 -4.19 7.81
CA ILE A 265 -17.79 -4.87 6.78
C ILE A 265 -17.23 -4.60 5.38
N LEU A 266 -16.84 -3.35 5.10
CA LEU A 266 -16.23 -3.00 3.83
C LEU A 266 -14.93 -3.79 3.59
N LYS A 267 -14.06 -3.92 4.59
CA LYS A 267 -12.86 -4.75 4.52
C LYS A 267 -13.16 -6.24 4.38
N ARG A 268 -14.25 -6.72 5.00
CA ARG A 268 -14.71 -8.11 4.83
C ARG A 268 -15.22 -8.39 3.42
N ARG A 269 -15.97 -7.45 2.83
CA ARG A 269 -16.50 -7.56 1.45
C ARG A 269 -15.42 -7.27 0.39
N ARG A 270 -14.45 -6.42 0.72
CA ARG A 270 -13.34 -5.99 -0.16
C ARG A 270 -12.03 -5.96 0.63
N PRO A 271 -11.36 -7.10 0.81
CA PRO A 271 -10.14 -7.19 1.62
C PRO A 271 -9.01 -6.26 1.17
N GLY A 272 -8.94 -5.98 -0.14
CA GLY A 272 -8.00 -5.02 -0.73
C GLY A 272 -8.35 -3.55 -0.55
N PHE A 273 -9.47 -3.21 0.12
CA PHE A 273 -9.83 -1.82 0.34
C PHE A 273 -8.82 -1.11 1.23
N ASN A 274 -8.23 -0.04 0.70
CA ASN A 274 -7.30 0.83 1.40
C ASN A 274 -7.59 2.28 1.06
N GLU A 275 -7.91 3.07 2.06
CA GLU A 275 -8.28 4.48 1.93
C GLU A 275 -7.22 5.29 1.16
N SER A 276 -5.93 4.98 1.40
CA SER A 276 -4.82 5.68 0.73
C SER A 276 -4.78 5.44 -0.78
N TYR A 277 -5.25 4.27 -1.25
CA TYR A 277 -5.35 3.98 -2.69
C TYR A 277 -6.33 4.91 -3.40
N TYR A 278 -7.41 5.25 -2.72
CA TYR A 278 -8.46 6.16 -3.20
C TYR A 278 -8.15 7.64 -2.93
N GLY A 279 -6.98 7.95 -2.33
CA GLY A 279 -6.51 9.32 -2.08
C GLY A 279 -7.01 9.94 -0.78
N PHE A 280 -7.46 9.13 0.19
CA PHE A 280 -7.89 9.58 1.50
C PHE A 280 -6.83 9.31 2.57
N LYS A 281 -6.67 10.23 3.53
CA LYS A 281 -5.71 10.07 4.63
C LYS A 281 -6.16 9.05 5.68
N SER A 282 -7.46 8.86 5.81
CA SER A 282 -8.09 7.94 6.76
C SER A 282 -9.50 7.61 6.31
N PHE A 283 -10.11 6.57 6.91
CA PHE A 283 -11.51 6.23 6.67
C PHE A 283 -12.46 7.34 7.11
N ASN A 284 -12.16 8.01 8.21
CA ASN A 284 -12.97 9.16 8.65
C ASN A 284 -12.92 10.30 7.64
N ALA A 285 -11.74 10.61 7.06
CA ALA A 285 -11.62 11.62 6.02
C ALA A 285 -12.44 11.27 4.75
N LEU A 286 -12.55 10.00 4.40
CA LEU A 286 -13.42 9.53 3.33
C LEU A 286 -14.90 9.77 3.67
N LEU A 287 -15.33 9.42 4.88
CA LEU A 287 -16.71 9.62 5.32
C LEU A 287 -17.05 11.10 5.42
N GLU A 288 -16.15 11.94 5.93
CA GLU A 288 -16.33 13.40 6.03
C GLU A 288 -16.50 14.03 4.64
N GLU A 289 -15.72 13.60 3.63
CA GLU A 289 -15.88 14.07 2.26
C GLU A 289 -17.20 13.56 1.64
N ALA A 290 -17.59 12.31 1.90
CA ALA A 290 -18.90 11.79 1.47
C ALA A 290 -20.06 12.57 2.07
N ALA A 291 -19.97 13.00 3.34
CA ALA A 291 -20.96 13.84 3.99
C ALA A 291 -21.01 15.26 3.41
N GLN A 292 -19.85 15.86 3.09
CA GLN A 292 -19.78 17.16 2.40
C GLN A 292 -20.44 17.12 1.01
N ARG A 293 -20.44 15.95 0.37
CA ARG A 293 -21.11 15.71 -0.91
C ARG A 293 -22.59 15.31 -0.77
N HIS A 294 -23.12 15.34 0.45
CA HIS A 294 -24.51 14.96 0.77
C HIS A 294 -24.88 13.52 0.40
N LEU A 295 -23.89 12.61 0.35
CA LEU A 295 -24.11 11.19 0.09
C LEU A 295 -24.52 10.43 1.35
N ILE A 296 -24.05 10.88 2.50
CA ILE A 296 -24.32 10.28 3.82
C ILE A 296 -24.48 11.39 4.87
N THR A 297 -25.11 11.07 6.00
CA THR A 297 -25.12 11.90 7.21
C THR A 297 -24.19 11.32 8.27
N LEU A 298 -23.42 12.18 8.94
CA LEU A 298 -22.53 11.82 10.03
C LEU A 298 -22.97 12.50 11.32
N GLU A 299 -23.24 11.71 12.33
CA GLU A 299 -23.48 12.17 13.70
C GLU A 299 -22.28 11.81 14.57
N ARG A 300 -21.75 12.78 15.31
CA ARG A 300 -20.61 12.54 16.21
C ARG A 300 -21.15 12.16 17.58
N GLU A 301 -20.85 10.98 18.08
CA GLU A 301 -21.25 10.55 19.41
C GLU A 301 -20.05 10.55 20.37
N GLY A 302 -20.10 11.45 21.36
CA GLY A 302 -19.14 11.54 22.45
C GLY A 302 -17.74 12.04 22.06
N LYS A 303 -16.78 11.85 23.00
CA LYS A 303 -15.37 12.28 22.87
C LYS A 303 -14.48 11.30 22.07
N SER A 304 -15.02 10.16 21.64
CA SER A 304 -14.23 9.06 21.07
C SER A 304 -13.85 9.21 19.60
N GLY A 305 -14.33 10.23 18.90
CA GLY A 305 -14.02 10.45 17.46
C GLY A 305 -14.67 9.45 16.51
N SER A 306 -15.56 8.59 16.99
CA SER A 306 -16.36 7.68 16.15
C SER A 306 -17.62 8.38 15.63
N TYR A 307 -17.99 8.07 14.38
CA TYR A 307 -19.19 8.60 13.74
C TYR A 307 -20.28 7.52 13.67
N ILE A 308 -21.53 7.95 13.87
CA ILE A 308 -22.70 7.21 13.41
C ILE A 308 -22.96 7.66 11.97
N VAL A 309 -23.11 6.68 11.08
CA VAL A 309 -23.25 6.91 9.64
C VAL A 309 -24.66 6.52 9.22
N ARG A 310 -25.34 7.37 8.48
CA ARG A 310 -26.66 7.09 7.90
C ARG A 310 -26.69 7.46 6.42
N LEU A 311 -27.48 6.74 5.65
CA LEU A 311 -27.80 7.17 4.28
C LEU A 311 -28.63 8.45 4.34
N VAL A 312 -28.44 9.34 3.37
CA VAL A 312 -29.35 10.47 3.19
C VAL A 312 -30.66 9.89 2.65
N ALA A 313 -31.76 10.09 3.36
CA ALA A 313 -33.08 9.75 2.84
C ALA A 313 -33.39 10.68 1.67
N ASP A 314 -33.83 10.10 0.53
CA ASP A 314 -34.30 10.84 -0.64
C ASP A 314 -35.53 11.70 -0.31
#